data_878d6909c38abb89f419f0758d33daba
#
_entry.id   878d6909c38abb89f419f0758d33daba
#
_cell.length_a   1.000
_cell.length_b   1.000
_cell.length_c   1.000
_cell.angle_alpha   90.00
_cell.angle_beta   90.00
_cell.angle_gamma   90.00
#
_symmetry.space_group_name_H-M   'P 1'
#
loop_
_entity.id
_entity.type
_entity.pdbx_description
1 polymer ?
#
loop_
_entity_poly.entity_id
_entity_poly.type
_entity_poly.pdbx_seq_one_letter_code
_entity_poly.pdbx_strand_id
1 'polypeptide(L)'
;LLKTQAHINGVWVDADNGETLAVTNPATGELIAEVAKCGTAETRRMIEAAAAAQKLWAQSAVKERAAVLRRWFNLVMENQEDLAQILTAEQGKPLAEARGEIAYGANYIEWFSEESKRVYGDTIAPPANDKRLVVIKQPVGVVACITPWNFPNAMLTRKIAPALAAGCAVVCKPANATPLSALALMELAVRAGMPKGLMNIVTGRTAEIGAELTGNPLVRKVTFTGSTPVGKQLMAECAQTVKRTSMELGGNAPFIVFNDADLDAAVQGALISKYRNAGQTCVCSNRLIIQSGVYDEFAEKLQSAVSALKVGNGADEVVNVGPLIDEKAATTVCEFIDDAVAKGATVALGGGRSELGGTFVQPTILTGVTRAMRVFSEEIFGPVAPLFKFETEAEVIEMANDTEFGLAAYFYSRDIGRVWRVAEQLEYGIVGVNEGIISNEMAPFGGVKESGGGREGSKYGLDDYLEIKYICMGGIDK
;
A
#
# COMPACT_ATOMS: atom_id res chain seq x y z
N LEU A 1 13.04 -18.71 -7.69
CA LEU A 1 12.54 -17.37 -7.96
C LEU A 1 13.46 -16.26 -7.42
N LEU A 2 14.34 -16.59 -6.48
CA LEU A 2 15.25 -15.62 -5.87
C LEU A 2 16.15 -14.98 -6.93
N LYS A 3 16.09 -13.67 -7.06
CA LYS A 3 16.92 -12.84 -7.93
C LYS A 3 17.61 -11.75 -7.09
N THR A 4 18.81 -11.37 -7.50
CA THR A 4 19.62 -10.36 -6.78
C THR A 4 20.06 -9.21 -7.67
N GLN A 5 19.87 -9.33 -8.96
CA GLN A 5 20.23 -8.34 -9.98
C GLN A 5 19.07 -7.40 -10.29
N ALA A 6 19.36 -6.22 -10.78
CA ALA A 6 18.38 -5.35 -11.42
C ALA A 6 17.92 -5.94 -12.77
N HIS A 7 16.70 -5.62 -13.19
CA HIS A 7 16.19 -6.05 -14.50
C HIS A 7 15.95 -4.83 -15.40
N ILE A 8 16.74 -4.71 -16.44
CA ILE A 8 16.71 -3.57 -17.36
C ILE A 8 16.63 -4.08 -18.80
N ASN A 9 15.63 -3.63 -19.55
CA ASN A 9 15.45 -3.95 -20.97
C ASN A 9 15.46 -5.46 -21.28
N GLY A 10 14.85 -6.27 -20.42
CA GLY A 10 14.76 -7.71 -20.61
C GLY A 10 16.00 -8.51 -20.17
N VAL A 11 16.94 -7.88 -19.47
CA VAL A 11 18.20 -8.49 -19.00
C VAL A 11 18.39 -8.26 -17.53
N TRP A 12 18.81 -9.29 -16.81
CA TRP A 12 19.28 -9.17 -15.42
C TRP A 12 20.72 -8.64 -15.42
N VAL A 13 20.95 -7.55 -14.66
CA VAL A 13 22.25 -6.83 -14.64
C VAL A 13 22.67 -6.50 -13.21
N ASP A 14 23.96 -6.55 -12.96
CA ASP A 14 24.57 -6.03 -11.73
C ASP A 14 24.62 -4.49 -11.78
N ALA A 15 24.92 -3.85 -10.65
CA ALA A 15 25.23 -2.44 -10.64
C ALA A 15 26.53 -2.17 -11.42
N ASP A 16 26.58 -1.07 -12.17
CA ASP A 16 27.73 -0.75 -13.04
C ASP A 16 29.07 -0.67 -12.29
N ASN A 17 29.03 -0.31 -11.02
CA ASN A 17 30.21 -0.24 -10.14
C ASN A 17 30.44 -1.52 -9.32
N GLY A 18 29.62 -2.55 -9.50
CA GLY A 18 29.68 -3.81 -8.77
C GLY A 18 29.27 -3.73 -7.30
N GLU A 19 28.74 -2.58 -6.82
CA GLU A 19 28.28 -2.48 -5.44
C GLU A 19 26.97 -3.26 -5.19
N THR A 20 26.87 -3.79 -3.98
CA THR A 20 25.69 -4.52 -3.51
C THR A 20 25.08 -3.88 -2.27
N LEU A 21 23.84 -4.26 -1.97
CA LEU A 21 23.10 -3.91 -0.78
C LEU A 21 22.63 -5.20 -0.08
N ALA A 22 22.95 -5.33 1.19
CA ALA A 22 22.54 -6.46 2.00
C ALA A 22 21.03 -6.43 2.28
N VAL A 23 20.36 -7.57 2.15
CA VAL A 23 18.98 -7.83 2.57
C VAL A 23 19.03 -8.82 3.71
N THR A 24 18.52 -8.45 4.87
CA THR A 24 18.59 -9.25 6.10
C THR A 24 17.20 -9.67 6.56
N ASN A 25 17.11 -10.82 7.21
CA ASN A 25 15.90 -11.29 7.86
C ASN A 25 15.68 -10.49 9.16
N PRO A 26 14.57 -9.75 9.33
CA PRO A 26 14.33 -8.98 10.54
C PRO A 26 14.10 -9.82 11.80
N ALA A 27 13.73 -11.11 11.65
CA ALA A 27 13.53 -12.01 12.78
C ALA A 27 14.84 -12.57 13.35
N THR A 28 15.87 -12.79 12.50
CA THR A 28 17.12 -13.44 12.90
C THR A 28 18.34 -12.53 12.76
N GLY A 29 18.25 -11.45 12.00
CA GLY A 29 19.39 -10.60 11.64
C GLY A 29 20.32 -11.21 10.58
N GLU A 30 20.04 -12.42 10.09
CA GLU A 30 20.88 -13.12 9.13
C GLU A 30 20.78 -12.51 7.73
N LEU A 31 21.88 -12.54 6.99
CA LEU A 31 21.92 -12.13 5.59
C LEU A 31 21.16 -13.15 4.73
N ILE A 32 20.16 -12.67 3.98
CA ILE A 32 19.42 -13.48 3.02
C ILE A 32 20.12 -13.44 1.65
N ALA A 33 20.45 -12.23 1.17
CA ALA A 33 21.05 -12.00 -0.13
C ALA A 33 21.70 -10.62 -0.20
N GLU A 34 22.58 -10.44 -1.18
CA GLU A 34 23.08 -9.13 -1.59
C GLU A 34 22.49 -8.78 -2.96
N VAL A 35 21.78 -7.64 -3.07
CA VAL A 35 21.17 -7.18 -4.33
C VAL A 35 21.96 -6.05 -4.95
N ALA A 36 21.84 -5.85 -6.27
CA ALA A 36 22.51 -4.80 -7.00
C ALA A 36 22.20 -3.40 -6.40
N LYS A 37 23.24 -2.59 -6.13
CA LYS A 37 23.11 -1.23 -5.60
C LYS A 37 23.26 -0.21 -6.72
N CYS A 38 22.21 -0.12 -7.55
CA CYS A 38 22.13 0.79 -8.70
C CYS A 38 22.00 2.26 -8.29
N GLY A 39 22.30 3.16 -9.23
CA GLY A 39 22.19 4.60 -9.09
C GLY A 39 21.55 5.27 -10.31
N THR A 40 21.96 6.50 -10.60
CA THR A 40 21.41 7.36 -11.66
C THR A 40 21.55 6.74 -13.06
N ALA A 41 22.71 6.14 -13.38
CA ALA A 41 23.00 5.64 -14.73
C ALA A 41 22.09 4.46 -15.11
N GLU A 42 21.95 3.47 -14.25
CA GLU A 42 21.07 2.32 -14.43
C GLU A 42 19.60 2.77 -14.50
N THR A 43 19.21 3.71 -13.65
CA THR A 43 17.85 4.28 -13.64
C THR A 43 17.53 4.96 -14.97
N ARG A 44 18.45 5.74 -15.52
CA ARG A 44 18.30 6.38 -16.82
C ARG A 44 18.12 5.36 -17.95
N ARG A 45 18.97 4.34 -18.01
CA ARG A 45 18.82 3.25 -19.00
C ARG A 45 17.49 2.54 -18.90
N MET A 46 17.01 2.29 -17.68
CA MET A 46 15.71 1.69 -17.42
C MET A 46 14.56 2.58 -17.96
N ILE A 47 14.62 3.90 -17.75
CA ILE A 47 13.63 4.86 -18.24
C ILE A 47 13.63 4.92 -19.78
N GLU A 48 14.80 4.96 -20.41
CA GLU A 48 14.93 4.97 -21.86
C GLU A 48 14.37 3.71 -22.50
N ALA A 49 14.67 2.53 -21.92
CA ALA A 49 14.11 1.27 -22.36
C ALA A 49 12.57 1.24 -22.23
N ALA A 50 12.04 1.75 -21.11
CA ALA A 50 10.60 1.85 -20.89
C ALA A 50 9.92 2.79 -21.91
N ALA A 51 10.54 3.93 -22.23
CA ALA A 51 10.00 4.87 -23.20
C ALA A 51 9.94 4.30 -24.61
N ALA A 52 10.94 3.48 -24.99
CA ALA A 52 10.94 2.77 -26.28
C ALA A 52 9.85 1.68 -26.33
N ALA A 53 9.77 0.84 -25.31
CA ALA A 53 8.79 -0.27 -25.25
C ALA A 53 7.34 0.23 -25.13
N GLN A 54 7.11 1.34 -24.42
CA GLN A 54 5.78 1.91 -24.23
C GLN A 54 5.08 2.27 -25.53
N LYS A 55 5.80 2.81 -26.50
CA LYS A 55 5.23 3.20 -27.81
C LYS A 55 4.60 2.02 -28.54
N LEU A 56 5.25 0.86 -28.47
CA LEU A 56 4.74 -0.37 -29.09
C LEU A 56 3.58 -0.95 -28.27
N TRP A 57 3.71 -0.96 -26.94
CA TRP A 57 2.68 -1.49 -26.05
C TRP A 57 1.39 -0.69 -26.11
N ALA A 58 1.46 0.63 -26.21
CA ALA A 58 0.29 1.49 -26.38
C ALA A 58 -0.51 1.20 -27.65
N GLN A 59 0.15 0.69 -28.69
CA GLN A 59 -0.47 0.31 -29.97
C GLN A 59 -0.98 -1.14 -29.98
N SER A 60 -0.60 -1.96 -28.99
CA SER A 60 -1.05 -3.35 -28.92
C SER A 60 -2.56 -3.45 -28.67
N ALA A 61 -3.17 -4.50 -29.17
CA ALA A 61 -4.58 -4.76 -28.90
C ALA A 61 -4.81 -4.99 -27.40
N VAL A 62 -5.93 -4.48 -26.88
CA VAL A 62 -6.28 -4.66 -25.46
C VAL A 62 -6.32 -6.14 -25.06
N LYS A 63 -6.72 -7.03 -25.98
CA LYS A 63 -6.75 -8.47 -25.75
C LYS A 63 -5.35 -9.05 -25.50
N GLU A 64 -4.32 -8.52 -26.15
CA GLU A 64 -2.92 -8.94 -25.96
C GLU A 64 -2.42 -8.50 -24.57
N ARG A 65 -2.71 -7.26 -24.19
CA ARG A 65 -2.37 -6.75 -22.84
C ARG A 65 -3.04 -7.57 -21.74
N ALA A 66 -4.34 -7.81 -21.87
CA ALA A 66 -5.10 -8.65 -20.95
C ALA A 66 -4.53 -10.08 -20.84
N ALA A 67 -4.12 -10.67 -21.96
CA ALA A 67 -3.58 -12.04 -21.99
C ALA A 67 -2.22 -12.15 -21.29
N VAL A 68 -1.35 -11.15 -21.41
CA VAL A 68 -0.06 -11.12 -20.68
C VAL A 68 -0.31 -11.01 -19.19
N LEU A 69 -1.19 -10.09 -18.75
CA LEU A 69 -1.54 -9.94 -17.34
C LEU A 69 -2.17 -11.22 -16.77
N ARG A 70 -3.06 -11.88 -17.50
CA ARG A 70 -3.68 -13.14 -17.07
C ARG A 70 -2.64 -14.25 -16.89
N ARG A 71 -1.67 -14.39 -17.80
CA ARG A 71 -0.57 -15.36 -17.63
C ARG A 71 0.29 -15.03 -16.42
N TRP A 72 0.55 -13.75 -16.18
CA TRP A 72 1.31 -13.31 -15.00
C TRP A 72 0.58 -13.64 -13.69
N PHE A 73 -0.72 -13.34 -13.61
CA PHE A 73 -1.57 -13.76 -12.48
C PHE A 73 -1.46 -15.28 -12.22
N ASN A 74 -1.65 -16.10 -13.25
CA ASN A 74 -1.59 -17.57 -13.10
C ASN A 74 -0.23 -17.99 -12.51
N LEU A 75 0.88 -17.48 -13.06
CA LEU A 75 2.21 -17.81 -12.58
C LEU A 75 2.47 -17.33 -11.13
N VAL A 76 1.93 -16.18 -10.74
CA VAL A 76 2.02 -15.70 -9.34
C VAL A 76 1.29 -16.67 -8.41
N MET A 77 0.07 -17.10 -8.76
CA MET A 77 -0.70 -18.04 -7.94
C MET A 77 -0.10 -19.45 -7.92
N GLU A 78 0.45 -19.93 -9.04
CA GLU A 78 1.17 -21.21 -9.11
C GLU A 78 2.43 -21.23 -8.25
N ASN A 79 3.04 -20.06 -7.97
CA ASN A 79 4.25 -19.92 -7.15
C ASN A 79 3.97 -19.21 -5.82
N GLN A 80 2.72 -19.23 -5.33
CA GLN A 80 2.31 -18.51 -4.12
C GLN A 80 3.17 -18.86 -2.91
N GLU A 81 3.46 -20.12 -2.70
CA GLU A 81 4.23 -20.59 -1.54
C GLU A 81 5.68 -20.09 -1.57
N ASP A 82 6.36 -20.22 -2.71
CA ASP A 82 7.74 -19.72 -2.86
C ASP A 82 7.83 -18.20 -2.65
N LEU A 83 6.85 -17.44 -3.20
CA LEU A 83 6.75 -16.00 -3.01
C LEU A 83 6.48 -15.64 -1.55
N ALA A 84 5.62 -16.39 -0.85
CA ALA A 84 5.30 -16.17 0.55
C ALA A 84 6.51 -16.41 1.45
N GLN A 85 7.31 -17.45 1.18
CA GLN A 85 8.55 -17.73 1.91
C GLN A 85 9.59 -16.63 1.72
N ILE A 86 9.79 -16.13 0.48
CA ILE A 86 10.68 -15.00 0.20
C ILE A 86 10.20 -13.77 0.98
N LEU A 87 8.90 -13.49 0.94
CA LEU A 87 8.30 -12.33 1.60
C LEU A 87 8.44 -12.41 3.13
N THR A 88 8.13 -13.56 3.74
CA THR A 88 8.33 -13.76 5.18
C THR A 88 9.78 -13.59 5.58
N ALA A 89 10.71 -14.11 4.78
CA ALA A 89 12.14 -14.02 5.08
C ALA A 89 12.65 -12.57 5.11
N GLU A 90 12.27 -11.73 4.11
CA GLU A 90 12.79 -10.36 4.02
C GLU A 90 11.99 -9.33 4.84
N GLN A 91 10.68 -9.58 5.09
CA GLN A 91 9.82 -8.60 5.75
C GLN A 91 9.46 -8.99 7.19
N GLY A 92 9.46 -10.29 7.51
CA GLY A 92 9.23 -10.80 8.86
C GLY A 92 7.79 -11.18 9.20
N LYS A 93 6.78 -10.83 8.39
CA LYS A 93 5.38 -11.19 8.68
C LYS A 93 5.16 -12.70 8.71
N PRO A 94 4.15 -13.18 9.46
CA PRO A 94 3.79 -14.60 9.49
C PRO A 94 3.52 -15.16 8.10
N LEU A 95 3.93 -16.41 7.86
CA LEU A 95 3.79 -17.06 6.54
C LEU A 95 2.33 -17.13 6.07
N ALA A 96 1.37 -17.28 6.98
CA ALA A 96 -0.06 -17.24 6.66
C ALA A 96 -0.47 -15.86 6.09
N GLU A 97 0.04 -14.76 6.68
CA GLU A 97 -0.21 -13.41 6.17
C GLU A 97 0.51 -13.16 4.85
N ALA A 98 1.73 -13.70 4.68
CA ALA A 98 2.47 -13.61 3.43
C ALA A 98 1.73 -14.30 2.28
N ARG A 99 1.19 -15.51 2.49
CA ARG A 99 0.32 -16.21 1.51
C ARG A 99 -0.89 -15.35 1.13
N GLY A 100 -1.52 -14.73 2.13
CA GLY A 100 -2.63 -13.78 1.92
C GLY A 100 -2.23 -12.56 1.10
N GLU A 101 -1.05 -12.00 1.34
CA GLU A 101 -0.54 -10.85 0.56
C GLU A 101 -0.27 -11.23 -0.90
N ILE A 102 0.31 -12.41 -1.16
CA ILE A 102 0.55 -12.86 -2.52
C ILE A 102 -0.78 -12.99 -3.30
N ALA A 103 -1.79 -13.62 -2.70
CA ALA A 103 -3.13 -13.72 -3.31
C ALA A 103 -3.75 -12.34 -3.54
N TYR A 104 -3.68 -11.46 -2.54
CA TYR A 104 -4.16 -10.08 -2.63
C TYR A 104 -3.49 -9.29 -3.76
N GLY A 105 -2.16 -9.38 -3.88
CA GLY A 105 -1.41 -8.75 -4.96
C GLY A 105 -1.74 -9.33 -6.35
N ALA A 106 -1.92 -10.66 -6.43
CA ALA A 106 -2.32 -11.35 -7.65
C ALA A 106 -3.71 -10.93 -8.13
N ASN A 107 -4.67 -10.75 -7.21
CA ASN A 107 -6.02 -10.31 -7.54
C ASN A 107 -6.03 -8.96 -8.28
N TYR A 108 -5.13 -8.03 -7.97
CA TYR A 108 -4.99 -6.79 -8.74
C TYR A 108 -4.54 -7.05 -10.19
N ILE A 109 -3.65 -8.02 -10.40
CA ILE A 109 -3.22 -8.38 -11.76
C ILE A 109 -4.42 -8.97 -12.55
N GLU A 110 -5.18 -9.86 -11.92
CA GLU A 110 -6.40 -10.43 -12.52
C GLU A 110 -7.42 -9.34 -12.82
N TRP A 111 -7.78 -8.52 -11.82
CA TRP A 111 -8.75 -7.45 -11.96
C TRP A 111 -8.43 -6.53 -13.15
N PHE A 112 -7.21 -6.04 -13.25
CA PHE A 112 -6.82 -5.15 -14.33
C PHE A 112 -6.61 -5.85 -15.67
N SER A 113 -6.38 -7.16 -15.71
CA SER A 113 -6.45 -7.93 -16.95
C SER A 113 -7.85 -7.87 -17.58
N GLU A 114 -8.88 -7.79 -16.75
CA GLU A 114 -10.29 -7.70 -17.13
C GLU A 114 -10.74 -6.26 -17.36
N GLU A 115 -10.39 -5.33 -16.44
CA GLU A 115 -10.73 -3.91 -16.57
C GLU A 115 -10.08 -3.24 -17.78
N SER A 116 -8.93 -3.71 -18.25
CA SER A 116 -8.31 -3.21 -19.49
C SER A 116 -9.26 -3.12 -20.68
N LYS A 117 -10.27 -4.01 -20.73
CA LYS A 117 -11.27 -4.08 -21.79
C LYS A 117 -12.41 -3.07 -21.65
N ARG A 118 -12.47 -2.32 -20.54
CA ARG A 118 -13.52 -1.35 -20.22
C ARG A 118 -13.03 0.11 -20.26
N VAL A 119 -11.93 0.36 -20.95
CA VAL A 119 -11.43 1.72 -21.20
C VAL A 119 -12.27 2.33 -22.32
N TYR A 120 -13.42 2.91 -21.95
CA TYR A 120 -14.34 3.53 -22.88
C TYR A 120 -14.07 5.03 -23.02
N GLY A 121 -14.36 5.56 -24.22
CA GLY A 121 -14.46 6.98 -24.48
C GLY A 121 -15.92 7.40 -24.66
N ASP A 122 -16.14 8.66 -25.09
CA ASP A 122 -17.45 9.25 -25.24
C ASP A 122 -17.68 9.74 -26.67
N THR A 123 -18.95 9.71 -27.11
CA THR A 123 -19.44 10.43 -28.28
C THR A 123 -20.38 11.51 -27.77
N ILE A 124 -20.07 12.77 -28.08
CA ILE A 124 -20.75 13.96 -27.57
C ILE A 124 -21.58 14.59 -28.68
N ALA A 125 -22.79 15.07 -28.35
CA ALA A 125 -23.63 15.78 -29.31
C ALA A 125 -22.90 17.06 -29.81
N PRO A 126 -22.80 17.25 -31.14
CA PRO A 126 -22.04 18.37 -31.71
C PRO A 126 -22.82 19.70 -31.63
N PRO A 127 -22.14 20.84 -31.55
CA PRO A 127 -22.76 22.16 -31.57
C PRO A 127 -23.24 22.59 -32.98
N ALA A 128 -22.85 21.88 -34.03
CA ALA A 128 -23.23 22.09 -35.41
C ALA A 128 -23.28 20.78 -36.19
N ASN A 129 -24.11 20.72 -37.27
CA ASN A 129 -24.37 19.48 -38.01
C ASN A 129 -23.16 18.95 -38.75
N ASP A 130 -22.21 19.83 -39.12
CA ASP A 130 -20.97 19.49 -39.84
C ASP A 130 -19.87 18.91 -38.93
N LYS A 131 -20.14 18.71 -37.64
CA LYS A 131 -19.13 18.25 -36.65
C LYS A 131 -19.48 16.92 -36.03
N ARG A 132 -18.44 16.21 -35.61
CA ARG A 132 -18.52 15.07 -34.68
C ARG A 132 -17.49 15.25 -33.56
N LEU A 133 -17.93 14.98 -32.33
CA LEU A 133 -17.11 15.11 -31.15
C LEU A 133 -16.91 13.76 -30.50
N VAL A 134 -15.65 13.36 -30.39
CA VAL A 134 -15.27 12.06 -29.80
C VAL A 134 -14.22 12.29 -28.72
N VAL A 135 -14.37 11.60 -27.60
CA VAL A 135 -13.35 11.52 -26.55
C VAL A 135 -12.74 10.14 -26.56
N ILE A 136 -11.42 10.08 -26.57
CA ILE A 136 -10.67 8.82 -26.38
C ILE A 136 -9.80 8.90 -25.15
N LYS A 137 -9.48 7.75 -24.57
CA LYS A 137 -8.51 7.61 -23.47
C LYS A 137 -7.23 7.00 -24.02
N GLN A 138 -6.07 7.57 -23.63
CA GLN A 138 -4.75 7.11 -24.06
C GLN A 138 -3.84 6.92 -22.82
N PRO A 139 -2.83 6.01 -22.85
CA PRO A 139 -1.90 5.86 -21.73
C PRO A 139 -1.10 7.12 -21.47
N VAL A 140 -0.83 7.43 -20.21
CA VAL A 140 0.00 8.57 -19.81
C VAL A 140 1.45 8.45 -20.28
N GLY A 141 1.99 7.23 -20.46
CA GLY A 141 3.36 6.97 -20.92
C GLY A 141 4.17 6.10 -19.97
N VAL A 142 5.37 6.55 -19.60
CA VAL A 142 6.22 5.87 -18.62
C VAL A 142 5.81 6.25 -17.21
N VAL A 143 5.61 5.24 -16.36
CA VAL A 143 5.19 5.37 -14.96
C VAL A 143 6.28 4.90 -14.03
N ALA A 144 6.72 5.76 -13.11
CA ALA A 144 7.60 5.38 -12.01
C ALA A 144 6.77 4.84 -10.84
N CYS A 145 7.06 3.62 -10.41
CA CYS A 145 6.43 2.94 -9.28
C CYS A 145 7.44 2.83 -8.12
N ILE A 146 7.17 3.53 -7.03
CA ILE A 146 8.02 3.52 -5.82
C ILE A 146 7.20 2.94 -4.68
N THR A 147 7.68 1.85 -4.07
CA THR A 147 6.88 1.06 -3.10
C THR A 147 7.59 0.89 -1.76
N PRO A 148 6.81 0.77 -0.66
CA PRO A 148 7.31 0.56 0.68
C PRO A 148 7.66 -0.92 0.94
N TRP A 149 8.15 -1.16 2.15
CA TRP A 149 8.61 -2.46 2.62
C TRP A 149 7.52 -3.33 3.29
N ASN A 150 6.40 -2.74 3.71
CA ASN A 150 5.43 -3.43 4.57
C ASN A 150 4.53 -4.45 3.84
N PHE A 151 4.23 -4.22 2.56
CA PHE A 151 3.55 -5.14 1.66
C PHE A 151 4.25 -5.14 0.30
N PRO A 152 5.49 -5.69 0.21
CA PRO A 152 6.38 -5.51 -0.93
C PRO A 152 5.86 -6.14 -2.23
N ASN A 153 5.01 -7.16 -2.14
CA ASN A 153 4.37 -7.79 -3.29
C ASN A 153 3.13 -6.97 -3.73
N ALA A 154 2.16 -6.81 -2.84
CA ALA A 154 0.87 -6.23 -3.17
C ALA A 154 0.96 -4.74 -3.55
N MET A 155 1.79 -3.93 -2.86
CA MET A 155 1.94 -2.51 -3.19
C MET A 155 2.55 -2.30 -4.57
N LEU A 156 3.34 -3.24 -5.06
CA LEU A 156 3.91 -3.18 -6.40
C LEU A 156 2.89 -3.58 -7.47
N THR A 157 2.18 -4.69 -7.30
CA THR A 157 1.19 -5.16 -8.28
C THR A 157 0.03 -4.19 -8.46
N ARG A 158 -0.41 -3.51 -7.39
CA ARG A 158 -1.46 -2.48 -7.39
C ARG A 158 -1.14 -1.29 -8.31
N LYS A 159 0.15 -1.01 -8.52
CA LYS A 159 0.65 0.08 -9.38
C LYS A 159 0.95 -0.40 -10.80
N ILE A 160 1.61 -1.55 -10.92
CA ILE A 160 2.05 -2.08 -12.21
C ILE A 160 0.87 -2.57 -13.05
N ALA A 161 -0.05 -3.32 -12.44
CA ALA A 161 -1.14 -3.94 -13.19
C ALA A 161 -2.03 -2.92 -13.92
N PRO A 162 -2.55 -1.84 -13.29
CA PRO A 162 -3.31 -0.82 -13.99
C PRO A 162 -2.48 -0.04 -15.01
N ALA A 163 -1.20 0.24 -14.74
CA ALA A 163 -0.32 0.91 -15.69
C ALA A 163 -0.17 0.11 -17.00
N LEU A 164 0.15 -1.18 -16.88
CA LEU A 164 0.28 -2.08 -18.03
C LEU A 164 -1.05 -2.28 -18.76
N ALA A 165 -2.15 -2.43 -18.02
CA ALA A 165 -3.50 -2.54 -18.57
C ALA A 165 -3.89 -1.32 -19.41
N ALA A 166 -3.55 -0.11 -18.94
CA ALA A 166 -3.77 1.14 -19.65
C ALA A 166 -2.91 1.28 -20.92
N GLY A 167 -1.81 0.54 -21.05
CA GLY A 167 -0.86 0.65 -22.16
C GLY A 167 0.40 1.47 -21.81
N CYS A 168 0.65 1.72 -20.53
CA CYS A 168 1.88 2.35 -20.01
C CYS A 168 3.03 1.35 -19.92
N ALA A 169 4.26 1.86 -19.82
CA ALA A 169 5.42 1.09 -19.35
C ALA A 169 5.77 1.51 -17.91
N VAL A 170 6.43 0.64 -17.17
CA VAL A 170 6.75 0.88 -15.76
C VAL A 170 8.23 0.76 -15.46
N VAL A 171 8.69 1.64 -14.57
CA VAL A 171 10.03 1.66 -13.99
C VAL A 171 9.88 1.63 -12.46
N CYS A 172 10.39 0.57 -11.83
CA CYS A 172 10.06 0.24 -10.45
C CYS A 172 11.27 0.41 -9.53
N LYS A 173 11.03 0.99 -8.35
CA LYS A 173 11.97 1.05 -7.25
C LYS A 173 11.30 0.51 -5.98
N PRO A 174 11.50 -0.77 -5.62
CA PRO A 174 11.05 -1.32 -4.34
C PRO A 174 11.84 -0.75 -3.17
N ALA A 175 11.32 -0.91 -1.96
CA ALA A 175 12.09 -0.60 -0.76
C ALA A 175 13.37 -1.43 -0.67
N ASN A 176 14.43 -0.82 -0.14
CA ASN A 176 15.72 -1.52 -0.01
C ASN A 176 15.69 -2.63 1.04
N ALA A 177 14.80 -2.55 2.02
CA ALA A 177 14.64 -3.58 3.03
C ALA A 177 13.98 -4.86 2.49
N THR A 178 13.14 -4.75 1.44
CA THR A 178 12.34 -5.86 0.91
C THR A 178 12.30 -5.88 -0.62
N PRO A 179 13.45 -5.98 -1.30
CA PRO A 179 13.52 -5.97 -2.76
C PRO A 179 13.25 -7.34 -3.39
N LEU A 180 13.43 -8.44 -2.65
CA LEU A 180 13.42 -9.80 -3.20
C LEU A 180 12.05 -10.22 -3.70
N SER A 181 10.97 -9.86 -3.00
CA SER A 181 9.58 -10.08 -3.46
C SER A 181 9.32 -9.40 -4.79
N ALA A 182 9.80 -8.16 -4.97
CA ALA A 182 9.63 -7.40 -6.20
C ALA A 182 10.44 -8.01 -7.36
N LEU A 183 11.65 -8.46 -7.10
CA LEU A 183 12.51 -9.14 -8.09
C LEU A 183 11.92 -10.50 -8.50
N ALA A 184 11.33 -11.24 -7.56
CA ALA A 184 10.64 -12.50 -7.85
C ALA A 184 9.37 -12.29 -8.72
N LEU A 185 8.59 -11.23 -8.46
CA LEU A 185 7.47 -10.83 -9.31
C LEU A 185 7.93 -10.49 -10.73
N MET A 186 9.07 -9.80 -10.87
CA MET A 186 9.66 -9.49 -12.17
C MET A 186 10.04 -10.77 -12.94
N GLU A 187 10.66 -11.75 -12.28
CA GLU A 187 10.99 -13.03 -12.89
C GLU A 187 9.73 -13.74 -13.44
N LEU A 188 8.64 -13.74 -12.67
CA LEU A 188 7.37 -14.31 -13.12
C LEU A 188 6.74 -13.52 -14.27
N ALA A 189 6.89 -12.19 -14.30
CA ALA A 189 6.46 -11.37 -15.41
C ALA A 189 7.23 -11.72 -16.71
N VAL A 190 8.55 -11.93 -16.63
CA VAL A 190 9.37 -12.39 -17.75
C VAL A 190 8.87 -13.74 -18.27
N ARG A 191 8.62 -14.71 -17.39
CA ARG A 191 8.08 -16.02 -17.75
C ARG A 191 6.67 -15.94 -18.36
N ALA A 192 5.86 -14.95 -17.95
CA ALA A 192 4.54 -14.68 -18.52
C ALA A 192 4.61 -14.11 -19.96
N GLY A 193 5.81 -13.80 -20.45
CA GLY A 193 6.01 -13.19 -21.76
C GLY A 193 5.84 -11.67 -21.78
N MET A 194 6.17 -10.99 -20.66
CA MET A 194 6.22 -9.54 -20.63
C MET A 194 7.22 -9.01 -21.66
N PRO A 195 6.84 -8.08 -22.55
CA PRO A 195 7.76 -7.53 -23.54
C PRO A 195 9.00 -6.87 -22.92
N LYS A 196 10.16 -7.04 -23.58
CA LYS A 196 11.41 -6.44 -23.14
C LYS A 196 11.28 -4.93 -22.99
N GLY A 197 11.84 -4.38 -21.92
CA GLY A 197 11.79 -2.95 -21.62
C GLY A 197 10.47 -2.42 -21.08
N LEU A 198 9.37 -3.18 -21.17
CA LEU A 198 8.06 -2.70 -20.72
C LEU A 198 7.94 -2.60 -19.20
N MET A 199 8.54 -3.53 -18.49
CA MET A 199 8.65 -3.55 -17.04
C MET A 199 10.12 -3.66 -16.65
N ASN A 200 10.60 -2.68 -15.87
CA ASN A 200 11.99 -2.61 -15.41
C ASN A 200 12.03 -2.38 -13.90
N ILE A 201 13.08 -2.87 -13.25
CA ILE A 201 13.22 -2.74 -11.80
C ILE A 201 14.69 -2.53 -11.42
N VAL A 202 14.93 -1.55 -10.56
CA VAL A 202 16.25 -1.30 -9.95
C VAL A 202 16.13 -1.22 -8.42
N THR A 203 17.17 -1.68 -7.75
CA THR A 203 17.39 -1.58 -6.30
C THR A 203 18.60 -0.68 -6.03
N GLY A 204 18.73 -0.10 -4.84
CA GLY A 204 19.95 0.62 -4.49
C GLY A 204 19.77 2.04 -3.97
N ARG A 205 20.52 3.00 -4.48
CA ARG A 205 20.68 4.37 -3.95
C ARG A 205 19.41 5.19 -4.09
N THR A 206 18.60 5.20 -3.03
CA THR A 206 17.24 5.77 -3.04
C THR A 206 17.20 7.22 -3.51
N ALA A 207 18.11 8.07 -3.05
CA ALA A 207 18.14 9.49 -3.42
C ALA A 207 18.48 9.70 -4.91
N GLU A 208 19.47 8.98 -5.43
CA GLU A 208 19.89 9.07 -6.84
C GLU A 208 18.81 8.53 -7.78
N ILE A 209 18.23 7.37 -7.45
CA ILE A 209 17.14 6.77 -8.23
C ILE A 209 15.91 7.67 -8.19
N GLY A 210 15.53 8.17 -7.00
CA GLY A 210 14.40 9.08 -6.83
C GLY A 210 14.53 10.35 -7.66
N ALA A 211 15.70 11.01 -7.61
CA ALA A 211 15.97 12.22 -8.37
C ALA A 211 15.88 11.99 -9.90
N GLU A 212 16.38 10.86 -10.41
CA GLU A 212 16.24 10.53 -11.83
C GLU A 212 14.81 10.22 -12.22
N LEU A 213 14.02 9.53 -11.36
CA LEU A 213 12.61 9.23 -11.62
C LEU A 213 11.75 10.50 -11.62
N THR A 214 11.99 11.44 -10.71
CA THR A 214 11.22 12.70 -10.60
C THR A 214 11.68 13.74 -11.62
N GLY A 215 12.99 13.81 -11.93
CA GLY A 215 13.58 14.81 -12.83
C GLY A 215 13.49 14.47 -14.32
N ASN A 216 13.52 13.19 -14.69
CA ASN A 216 13.59 12.78 -16.09
C ASN A 216 12.27 13.06 -16.85
N PRO A 217 12.29 13.82 -17.98
CA PRO A 217 11.07 14.21 -18.70
C PRO A 217 10.36 13.04 -19.42
N LEU A 218 11.02 11.91 -19.62
CA LEU A 218 10.40 10.71 -20.20
C LEU A 218 9.42 10.04 -19.22
N VAL A 219 9.63 10.20 -17.91
CA VAL A 219 8.68 9.76 -16.90
C VAL A 219 7.50 10.74 -16.86
N ARG A 220 6.29 10.26 -17.06
CA ARG A 220 5.07 11.07 -17.12
C ARG A 220 4.25 11.03 -15.84
N LYS A 221 4.41 9.97 -15.07
CA LYS A 221 3.69 9.78 -13.80
C LYS A 221 4.61 9.15 -12.76
N VAL A 222 4.45 9.61 -11.53
CA VAL A 222 5.03 8.95 -10.33
C VAL A 222 3.89 8.44 -9.48
N THR A 223 3.89 7.15 -9.16
CA THR A 223 2.99 6.54 -8.19
C THR A 223 3.82 6.04 -7.01
N PHE A 224 3.50 6.53 -5.83
CA PHE A 224 4.26 6.30 -4.61
C PHE A 224 3.36 5.80 -3.49
N THR A 225 3.84 4.82 -2.73
CA THR A 225 3.31 4.46 -1.42
C THR A 225 4.42 4.53 -0.40
N GLY A 226 4.20 5.24 0.70
CA GLY A 226 5.18 5.40 1.77
C GLY A 226 4.80 6.51 2.75
N SER A 227 5.79 7.07 3.46
CA SER A 227 5.54 8.10 4.47
C SER A 227 5.11 9.44 3.86
N THR A 228 4.24 10.17 4.55
CA THR A 228 3.74 11.49 4.15
C THR A 228 4.85 12.51 3.87
N PRO A 229 5.92 12.64 4.69
CA PRO A 229 7.00 13.56 4.37
C PRO A 229 7.70 13.28 3.03
N VAL A 230 7.97 12.01 2.73
CA VAL A 230 8.58 11.61 1.45
C VAL A 230 7.62 11.85 0.29
N GLY A 231 6.32 11.57 0.46
CA GLY A 231 5.31 11.87 -0.55
C GLY A 231 5.25 13.37 -0.91
N LYS A 232 5.23 14.25 0.10
CA LYS A 232 5.29 15.71 -0.08
C LYS A 232 6.54 16.14 -0.87
N GLN A 233 7.71 15.57 -0.55
CA GLN A 233 8.95 15.84 -1.27
C GLN A 233 8.84 15.42 -2.75
N LEU A 234 8.41 14.18 -3.01
CA LEU A 234 8.26 13.68 -4.40
C LEU A 234 7.25 14.51 -5.21
N MET A 235 6.15 14.96 -4.60
CA MET A 235 5.20 15.86 -5.26
C MET A 235 5.85 17.19 -5.65
N ALA A 236 6.62 17.80 -4.76
CA ALA A 236 7.35 19.05 -5.02
C ALA A 236 8.37 18.88 -6.17
N GLU A 237 9.10 17.78 -6.20
CA GLU A 237 10.03 17.46 -7.29
C GLU A 237 9.30 17.22 -8.61
N CYS A 238 8.20 16.47 -8.61
CA CYS A 238 7.37 16.21 -9.79
C CYS A 238 6.75 17.47 -10.39
N ALA A 239 6.47 18.49 -9.58
CA ALA A 239 5.92 19.76 -10.04
C ALA A 239 6.81 20.47 -11.06
N GLN A 240 8.14 20.27 -11.03
CA GLN A 240 9.09 20.89 -11.97
C GLN A 240 8.85 20.48 -13.42
N THR A 241 8.24 19.35 -13.66
CA THR A 241 7.93 18.83 -15.01
C THR A 241 6.44 18.52 -15.17
N VAL A 242 5.61 18.98 -14.24
CA VAL A 242 4.14 18.78 -14.22
C VAL A 242 3.76 17.30 -14.39
N LYS A 243 4.51 16.39 -13.75
CA LYS A 243 4.19 14.97 -13.76
C LYS A 243 2.89 14.70 -13.01
N ARG A 244 2.09 13.77 -13.50
CA ARG A 244 1.00 13.22 -12.70
C ARG A 244 1.55 12.49 -11.48
N THR A 245 0.87 12.61 -10.36
CA THR A 245 1.22 11.90 -9.13
C THR A 245 0.00 11.14 -8.59
N SER A 246 0.23 9.93 -8.11
CA SER A 246 -0.70 9.21 -7.22
C SER A 246 0.07 8.86 -5.96
N MET A 247 -0.47 9.27 -4.81
CA MET A 247 0.20 9.18 -3.52
C MET A 247 -0.68 8.40 -2.55
N GLU A 248 -0.13 7.31 -2.01
CA GLU A 248 -0.70 6.53 -0.92
C GLU A 248 0.23 6.70 0.28
N LEU A 249 -0.20 7.50 1.25
CA LEU A 249 0.67 7.98 2.33
C LEU A 249 0.23 7.43 3.68
N GLY A 250 0.72 8.02 4.76
CA GLY A 250 0.41 7.60 6.12
C GLY A 250 -1.07 7.69 6.49
N GLY A 251 -1.42 7.05 7.59
CA GLY A 251 -2.77 7.04 8.14
C GLY A 251 -2.79 7.13 9.66
N ASN A 252 -3.95 7.48 10.19
CA ASN A 252 -4.21 7.52 11.63
C ASN A 252 -5.66 7.05 11.89
N ALA A 253 -5.96 5.83 11.42
CA ALA A 253 -7.32 5.32 11.37
C ALA A 253 -8.01 5.25 12.74
N PRO A 254 -9.19 5.87 12.91
CA PRO A 254 -10.05 5.63 14.05
C PRO A 254 -10.75 4.27 13.90
N PHE A 255 -10.89 3.57 15.00
CA PHE A 255 -11.72 2.38 15.15
C PHE A 255 -12.74 2.64 16.24
N ILE A 256 -13.97 2.94 15.84
CA ILE A 256 -15.02 3.44 16.73
C ILE A 256 -15.97 2.29 17.12
N VAL A 257 -16.26 2.13 18.42
CA VAL A 257 -17.21 1.13 18.91
C VAL A 257 -18.33 1.83 19.67
N PHE A 258 -19.56 1.79 19.14
CA PHE A 258 -20.74 2.33 19.79
C PHE A 258 -21.34 1.34 20.79
N ASN A 259 -22.15 1.83 21.73
CA ASN A 259 -22.80 1.00 22.75
C ASN A 259 -23.71 -0.11 22.21
N ASP A 260 -24.24 0.06 20.99
CA ASP A 260 -25.11 -0.91 20.33
C ASP A 260 -24.37 -1.90 19.43
N ALA A 261 -23.04 -1.83 19.39
CA ALA A 261 -22.20 -2.71 18.57
C ALA A 261 -22.27 -4.18 19.03
N ASP A 262 -22.00 -5.09 18.09
CA ASP A 262 -21.61 -6.45 18.42
C ASP A 262 -20.16 -6.44 18.93
N LEU A 263 -19.98 -6.55 20.23
CA LEU A 263 -18.64 -6.43 20.84
C LEU A 263 -17.70 -7.56 20.44
N ASP A 264 -18.20 -8.78 20.26
CA ASP A 264 -17.35 -9.90 19.85
C ASP A 264 -16.87 -9.70 18.42
N ALA A 265 -17.73 -9.25 17.51
CA ALA A 265 -17.35 -8.87 16.16
C ALA A 265 -16.39 -7.67 16.14
N ALA A 266 -16.63 -6.66 16.99
CA ALA A 266 -15.76 -5.49 17.11
C ALA A 266 -14.35 -5.85 17.62
N VAL A 267 -14.24 -6.75 18.59
CA VAL A 267 -12.96 -7.25 19.11
C VAL A 267 -12.20 -8.02 18.02
N GLN A 268 -12.86 -8.90 17.26
CA GLN A 268 -12.23 -9.60 16.15
C GLN A 268 -11.77 -8.63 15.05
N GLY A 269 -12.60 -7.65 14.70
CA GLY A 269 -12.22 -6.60 13.76
C GLY A 269 -11.05 -5.75 14.25
N ALA A 270 -11.01 -5.38 15.52
CA ALA A 270 -9.88 -4.67 16.13
C ALA A 270 -8.61 -5.51 16.10
N LEU A 271 -8.70 -6.80 16.44
CA LEU A 271 -7.57 -7.72 16.42
C LEU A 271 -6.94 -7.79 15.03
N ILE A 272 -7.74 -8.01 14.01
CA ILE A 272 -7.27 -8.16 12.63
C ILE A 272 -6.74 -6.82 12.07
N SER A 273 -7.45 -5.72 12.30
CA SER A 273 -7.03 -4.41 11.76
C SER A 273 -5.81 -3.84 12.47
N LYS A 274 -5.60 -4.18 13.77
CA LYS A 274 -4.50 -3.63 14.57
C LYS A 274 -3.22 -4.47 14.54
N TYR A 275 -3.33 -5.80 14.62
CA TYR A 275 -2.16 -6.65 14.85
C TYR A 275 -1.65 -7.37 13.59
N ARG A 276 -2.40 -7.35 12.48
CA ARG A 276 -1.90 -7.81 11.18
C ARG A 276 -0.60 -7.11 10.82
N ASN A 277 0.39 -7.85 10.34
CA ASN A 277 1.74 -7.37 10.01
C ASN A 277 2.40 -6.61 11.19
N ALA A 278 2.12 -7.04 12.44
CA ALA A 278 2.56 -6.36 13.65
C ALA A 278 2.15 -4.87 13.70
N GLY A 279 1.00 -4.49 13.13
CA GLY A 279 0.54 -3.11 13.06
C GLY A 279 1.24 -2.23 12.01
N GLN A 280 2.13 -2.77 11.20
CA GLN A 280 2.89 -2.06 10.17
C GLN A 280 2.07 -1.91 8.88
N THR A 281 0.92 -1.26 8.99
CA THR A 281 -0.09 -1.13 7.92
C THR A 281 -0.66 0.28 7.92
N CYS A 282 -0.71 0.93 6.76
CA CYS A 282 -1.24 2.29 6.62
C CYS A 282 -2.73 2.42 6.95
N VAL A 283 -3.51 1.34 6.80
CA VAL A 283 -4.92 1.26 7.20
C VAL A 283 -5.11 0.64 8.60
N CYS A 284 -4.03 0.45 9.35
CA CYS A 284 -4.08 -0.07 10.71
C CYS A 284 -4.94 0.82 11.60
N SER A 285 -5.83 0.23 12.40
CA SER A 285 -6.56 0.98 13.43
C SER A 285 -5.56 1.54 14.44
N ASN A 286 -5.35 2.86 14.37
CA ASN A 286 -4.35 3.55 15.18
C ASN A 286 -4.96 4.07 16.49
N ARG A 287 -6.21 4.55 16.46
CA ARG A 287 -6.96 5.08 17.59
C ARG A 287 -8.22 4.24 17.80
N LEU A 288 -8.25 3.42 18.86
CA LEU A 288 -9.46 2.67 19.22
C LEU A 288 -10.32 3.56 20.13
N ILE A 289 -11.47 4.02 19.64
CA ILE A 289 -12.32 5.03 20.30
C ILE A 289 -13.64 4.36 20.69
N ILE A 290 -13.80 4.06 21.96
CA ILE A 290 -14.86 3.18 22.48
C ILE A 290 -15.85 4.01 23.29
N GLN A 291 -17.18 3.84 23.03
CA GLN A 291 -18.21 4.54 23.79
C GLN A 291 -18.19 4.07 25.24
N SER A 292 -18.35 5.02 26.17
CA SER A 292 -18.14 4.81 27.61
C SER A 292 -18.93 3.63 28.18
N GLY A 293 -20.16 3.40 27.70
CA GLY A 293 -21.02 2.32 28.21
C GLY A 293 -20.52 0.90 27.92
N VAL A 294 -19.62 0.71 26.96
CA VAL A 294 -19.06 -0.61 26.59
C VAL A 294 -17.54 -0.66 26.68
N TYR A 295 -16.90 0.42 27.16
CA TYR A 295 -15.45 0.56 27.17
C TYR A 295 -14.76 -0.54 27.99
N ASP A 296 -15.20 -0.78 29.21
CA ASP A 296 -14.52 -1.72 30.10
C ASP A 296 -14.70 -3.16 29.60
N GLU A 297 -15.91 -3.54 29.16
CA GLU A 297 -16.17 -4.85 28.54
C GLU A 297 -15.35 -5.08 27.27
N PHE A 298 -15.29 -4.06 26.40
CA PHE A 298 -14.48 -4.14 25.18
C PHE A 298 -12.99 -4.30 25.51
N ALA A 299 -12.47 -3.54 26.49
CA ALA A 299 -11.06 -3.61 26.92
C ALA A 299 -10.70 -4.99 27.45
N GLU A 300 -11.53 -5.60 28.29
CA GLU A 300 -11.34 -6.95 28.83
C GLU A 300 -11.34 -8.02 27.72
N LYS A 301 -12.33 -7.96 26.82
CA LYS A 301 -12.41 -8.89 25.67
C LYS A 301 -11.21 -8.75 24.74
N LEU A 302 -10.80 -7.51 24.43
CA LEU A 302 -9.63 -7.25 23.59
C LEU A 302 -8.36 -7.76 24.26
N GLN A 303 -8.17 -7.52 25.56
CA GLN A 303 -7.03 -8.02 26.32
C GLN A 303 -6.95 -9.55 26.27
N SER A 304 -8.08 -10.23 26.45
CA SER A 304 -8.14 -11.70 26.34
C SER A 304 -7.74 -12.18 24.95
N ALA A 305 -8.27 -11.56 23.89
CA ALA A 305 -7.95 -11.92 22.50
C ALA A 305 -6.48 -11.66 22.15
N VAL A 306 -5.92 -10.51 22.57
CA VAL A 306 -4.54 -10.13 22.28
C VAL A 306 -3.55 -11.00 23.06
N SER A 307 -3.87 -11.41 24.29
CA SER A 307 -3.01 -12.29 25.09
C SER A 307 -2.80 -13.69 24.46
N ALA A 308 -3.69 -14.10 23.58
CA ALA A 308 -3.58 -15.36 22.85
C ALA A 308 -2.64 -15.27 21.61
N LEU A 309 -2.24 -14.07 21.19
CA LEU A 309 -1.34 -13.88 20.06
C LEU A 309 0.06 -14.39 20.39
N LYS A 310 0.65 -15.15 19.45
CA LYS A 310 2.00 -15.68 19.56
C LYS A 310 2.96 -14.81 18.77
N VAL A 311 3.91 -14.19 19.47
CA VAL A 311 5.01 -13.43 18.88
C VAL A 311 6.16 -14.38 18.55
N GLY A 312 6.75 -14.25 17.36
CA GLY A 312 7.87 -15.11 16.98
C GLY A 312 8.33 -14.92 15.55
N ASN A 313 9.21 -15.81 15.10
CA ASN A 313 9.65 -15.84 13.71
C ASN A 313 8.47 -16.21 12.80
N GLY A 314 8.18 -15.35 11.82
CA GLY A 314 7.05 -15.54 10.90
C GLY A 314 7.11 -16.83 10.06
N ALA A 315 8.26 -17.49 9.99
CA ALA A 315 8.39 -18.80 9.34
C ALA A 315 7.73 -19.95 10.12
N ASP A 316 7.45 -19.74 11.41
CA ASP A 316 6.79 -20.73 12.26
C ASP A 316 5.26 -20.62 12.10
N GLU A 317 4.59 -21.70 11.72
CA GLU A 317 3.15 -21.71 11.39
C GLU A 317 2.21 -21.28 12.53
N VAL A 318 2.67 -21.36 13.79
CA VAL A 318 1.86 -20.99 14.96
C VAL A 318 1.96 -19.51 15.32
N VAL A 319 2.84 -18.75 14.66
CA VAL A 319 3.10 -17.34 14.93
C VAL A 319 2.03 -16.47 14.31
N ASN A 320 1.54 -15.48 15.08
CA ASN A 320 0.55 -14.51 14.65
C ASN A 320 1.14 -13.11 14.46
N VAL A 321 2.23 -12.79 15.18
CA VAL A 321 2.87 -11.48 15.17
C VAL A 321 4.37 -11.64 14.95
N GLY A 322 4.87 -11.18 13.83
CA GLY A 322 6.29 -11.19 13.49
C GLY A 322 7.06 -10.01 14.12
N PRO A 323 8.36 -9.87 13.77
CA PRO A 323 9.18 -8.73 14.19
C PRO A 323 8.74 -7.44 13.48
N LEU A 324 9.18 -6.29 13.99
CA LEU A 324 9.18 -5.05 13.21
C LEU A 324 10.36 -5.07 12.22
N ILE A 325 10.25 -4.25 11.18
CA ILE A 325 11.16 -4.29 10.04
C ILE A 325 12.64 -4.02 10.43
N ASP A 326 12.85 -3.13 11.39
CA ASP A 326 14.19 -2.75 11.84
C ASP A 326 14.19 -2.24 13.29
N GLU A 327 15.39 -2.00 13.80
CA GLU A 327 15.63 -1.50 15.17
C GLU A 327 15.04 -0.10 15.39
N LYS A 328 15.07 0.76 14.34
CA LYS A 328 14.49 2.10 14.43
C LYS A 328 12.97 2.03 14.62
N ALA A 329 12.29 1.17 13.89
CA ALA A 329 10.85 0.96 14.03
C ALA A 329 10.50 0.48 15.44
N ALA A 330 11.24 -0.51 15.95
CA ALA A 330 11.01 -1.05 17.29
C ALA A 330 11.28 -0.01 18.40
N THR A 331 12.31 0.80 18.27
CA THR A 331 12.60 1.91 19.19
C THR A 331 11.48 2.95 19.17
N THR A 332 11.06 3.39 17.99
CA THR A 332 9.97 4.39 17.83
C THR A 332 8.68 3.90 18.47
N VAL A 333 8.33 2.62 18.30
CA VAL A 333 7.11 2.05 18.93
C VAL A 333 7.22 2.05 20.46
N CYS A 334 8.38 1.73 21.01
CA CYS A 334 8.59 1.83 22.47
C CYS A 334 8.48 3.28 22.96
N GLU A 335 9.01 4.26 22.21
CA GLU A 335 8.87 5.69 22.56
C GLU A 335 7.41 6.16 22.61
N PHE A 336 6.52 5.63 21.78
CA PHE A 336 5.07 5.89 21.87
C PHE A 336 4.47 5.36 23.16
N ILE A 337 4.87 4.17 23.59
CA ILE A 337 4.44 3.58 24.86
C ILE A 337 4.93 4.44 26.04
N ASP A 338 6.21 4.79 26.04
CA ASP A 338 6.85 5.59 27.08
C ASP A 338 6.21 6.98 27.21
N ASP A 339 5.94 7.66 26.07
CA ASP A 339 5.22 8.95 26.07
C ASP A 339 3.84 8.84 26.70
N ALA A 340 3.08 7.80 26.31
CA ALA A 340 1.74 7.60 26.85
C ALA A 340 1.76 7.32 28.36
N VAL A 341 2.66 6.45 28.82
CA VAL A 341 2.81 6.12 30.25
C VAL A 341 3.27 7.35 31.05
N ALA A 342 4.23 8.10 30.54
CA ALA A 342 4.70 9.34 31.21
C ALA A 342 3.59 10.39 31.34
N LYS A 343 2.59 10.36 30.47
CA LYS A 343 1.41 11.24 30.49
C LYS A 343 0.19 10.62 31.20
N GLY A 344 0.36 9.49 31.89
CA GLY A 344 -0.64 8.89 32.77
C GLY A 344 -1.46 7.75 32.16
N ALA A 345 -1.12 7.23 30.99
CA ALA A 345 -1.72 6.01 30.47
C ALA A 345 -1.30 4.78 31.28
N THR A 346 -2.17 3.77 31.29
CA THR A 346 -1.89 2.48 31.92
C THR A 346 -1.64 1.42 30.87
N VAL A 347 -0.57 0.64 31.03
CA VAL A 347 -0.30 -0.55 30.22
C VAL A 347 -1.18 -1.70 30.73
N ALA A 348 -2.23 -2.02 29.98
CA ALA A 348 -3.12 -3.14 30.31
C ALA A 348 -2.57 -4.50 29.86
N LEU A 349 -1.75 -4.50 28.78
CA LEU A 349 -1.07 -5.69 28.27
C LEU A 349 0.20 -5.29 27.51
N GLY A 350 1.24 -6.12 27.53
CA GLY A 350 2.50 -5.91 26.81
C GLY A 350 3.33 -4.78 27.44
N GLY A 351 3.70 -3.79 26.65
CA GLY A 351 4.33 -2.56 27.15
C GLY A 351 5.78 -2.36 26.75
N GLY A 352 6.33 -3.12 25.79
CA GLY A 352 7.72 -2.92 25.37
C GLY A 352 8.27 -4.02 24.48
N ARG A 353 9.59 -4.14 24.48
CA ARG A 353 10.30 -5.19 23.73
C ARG A 353 9.90 -6.58 24.21
N SER A 354 9.85 -7.53 23.31
CA SER A 354 9.68 -8.94 23.63
C SER A 354 10.97 -9.53 24.21
N GLU A 355 10.85 -10.53 25.07
CA GLU A 355 11.98 -11.34 25.59
C GLU A 355 12.75 -12.09 24.47
N LEU A 356 12.16 -12.22 23.28
CA LEU A 356 12.83 -12.76 22.11
C LEU A 356 14.01 -11.92 21.62
N GLY A 357 14.08 -10.65 22.09
CA GLY A 357 15.12 -9.72 21.68
C GLY A 357 14.92 -9.18 20.26
N GLY A 358 15.98 -8.61 19.65
CA GLY A 358 15.92 -8.07 18.30
C GLY A 358 14.82 -7.01 18.14
N THR A 359 14.11 -7.08 17.02
CA THR A 359 13.07 -6.11 16.66
C THR A 359 11.65 -6.54 17.07
N PHE A 360 11.53 -7.56 17.91
CA PHE A 360 10.23 -8.03 18.42
C PHE A 360 9.69 -7.10 19.50
N VAL A 361 8.44 -6.64 19.32
CA VAL A 361 7.69 -5.82 20.28
C VAL A 361 6.43 -6.58 20.70
N GLN A 362 6.12 -6.54 21.99
CA GLN A 362 4.94 -7.17 22.54
C GLN A 362 3.67 -6.50 22.01
N PRO A 363 2.63 -7.27 21.58
CA PRO A 363 1.30 -6.74 21.39
C PRO A 363 0.85 -6.01 22.66
N THR A 364 0.55 -4.71 22.52
CA THR A 364 0.37 -3.80 23.64
C THR A 364 -1.04 -3.18 23.60
N ILE A 365 -1.65 -3.06 24.78
CA ILE A 365 -2.90 -2.32 24.99
C ILE A 365 -2.65 -1.24 26.02
N LEU A 366 -3.01 0.01 25.68
CA LEU A 366 -2.94 1.19 26.55
C LEU A 366 -4.36 1.66 26.87
N THR A 367 -4.63 1.86 28.16
CA THR A 367 -5.88 2.45 28.67
C THR A 367 -5.60 3.79 29.35
N GLY A 368 -6.64 4.59 29.57
CA GLY A 368 -6.48 5.92 30.17
C GLY A 368 -5.73 6.90 29.26
N VAL A 369 -5.70 6.64 27.96
CA VAL A 369 -5.04 7.52 26.98
C VAL A 369 -5.87 8.78 26.73
N THR A 370 -5.17 9.89 26.41
CA THR A 370 -5.78 11.19 26.16
C THR A 370 -5.27 11.81 24.86
N ARG A 371 -5.98 12.84 24.36
CA ARG A 371 -5.57 13.59 23.15
C ARG A 371 -4.19 14.27 23.25
N ALA A 372 -3.63 14.43 24.47
CA ALA A 372 -2.31 15.03 24.68
C ALA A 372 -1.13 14.07 24.43
N MET A 373 -1.40 12.80 24.22
CA MET A 373 -0.41 11.76 23.99
C MET A 373 -0.10 11.61 22.50
N ARG A 374 1.14 11.31 22.14
CA ARG A 374 1.57 11.11 20.74
C ARG A 374 0.75 10.04 20.01
N VAL A 375 0.31 9.00 20.69
CA VAL A 375 -0.56 7.94 20.15
C VAL A 375 -1.92 8.45 19.63
N PHE A 376 -2.33 9.69 19.91
CA PHE A 376 -3.52 10.30 19.34
C PHE A 376 -3.29 10.92 17.98
N SER A 377 -2.19 11.64 17.79
CA SER A 377 -1.92 12.47 16.62
C SER A 377 -0.97 11.86 15.60
N GLU A 378 -0.09 10.94 16.03
CA GLU A 378 0.94 10.35 15.17
C GLU A 378 0.60 8.91 14.76
N GLU A 379 1.04 8.50 13.57
CA GLU A 379 0.94 7.12 13.10
C GLU A 379 1.92 6.22 13.86
N ILE A 380 1.41 5.23 14.61
CA ILE A 380 2.24 4.36 15.48
C ILE A 380 3.05 3.36 14.65
N PHE A 381 2.44 2.78 13.63
CA PHE A 381 3.01 1.76 12.73
C PHE A 381 3.61 0.55 13.46
N GLY A 382 2.92 0.10 14.52
CA GLY A 382 3.34 -0.98 15.41
C GLY A 382 2.19 -1.60 16.19
N PRO A 383 2.44 -2.68 16.97
CA PRO A 383 1.39 -3.48 17.60
C PRO A 383 0.90 -2.87 18.93
N VAL A 384 0.56 -1.59 18.94
CA VAL A 384 0.08 -0.85 20.13
C VAL A 384 -1.33 -0.35 19.88
N ALA A 385 -2.27 -0.75 20.73
CA ALA A 385 -3.69 -0.38 20.70
C ALA A 385 -4.01 0.60 21.84
N PRO A 386 -4.02 1.93 21.60
CA PRO A 386 -4.49 2.90 22.58
C PRO A 386 -6.01 2.99 22.55
N LEU A 387 -6.66 2.83 23.73
CA LEU A 387 -8.11 2.86 23.90
C LEU A 387 -8.57 4.20 24.47
N PHE A 388 -9.25 5.00 23.66
CA PHE A 388 -9.87 6.28 24.02
C PHE A 388 -11.34 6.10 24.40
N LYS A 389 -11.88 6.95 25.27
CA LYS A 389 -13.32 7.00 25.60
C LYS A 389 -14.01 8.15 24.86
N PHE A 390 -15.28 7.96 24.52
CA PHE A 390 -16.18 9.01 24.07
C PHE A 390 -17.61 8.80 24.62
N GLU A 391 -18.40 9.87 24.65
CA GLU A 391 -19.79 9.84 25.15
C GLU A 391 -20.81 9.95 24.03
N THR A 392 -20.65 10.87 23.10
CA THR A 392 -21.66 11.19 22.08
C THR A 392 -21.20 10.96 20.64
N GLU A 393 -22.14 10.75 19.73
CA GLU A 393 -21.89 10.61 18.30
C GLU A 393 -21.15 11.83 17.72
N ALA A 394 -21.51 13.05 18.14
CA ALA A 394 -20.87 14.27 17.68
C ALA A 394 -19.41 14.37 18.17
N GLU A 395 -19.16 14.01 19.42
CA GLU A 395 -17.80 13.99 19.98
C GLU A 395 -16.87 13.02 19.24
N VAL A 396 -17.35 11.80 18.96
CA VAL A 396 -16.50 10.81 18.31
C VAL A 396 -16.19 11.17 16.85
N ILE A 397 -17.13 11.81 16.15
CA ILE A 397 -16.89 12.30 14.79
C ILE A 397 -15.81 13.41 14.81
N GLU A 398 -15.91 14.36 15.75
CA GLU A 398 -14.88 15.38 15.94
C GLU A 398 -13.52 14.74 16.26
N MET A 399 -13.47 13.81 17.23
CA MET A 399 -12.22 13.11 17.58
C MET A 399 -11.63 12.34 16.40
N ALA A 400 -12.48 11.69 15.61
CA ALA A 400 -12.05 10.91 14.47
C ALA A 400 -11.40 11.80 13.40
N ASN A 401 -11.99 12.96 13.12
CA ASN A 401 -11.56 13.89 12.08
C ASN A 401 -10.40 14.82 12.52
N ASP A 402 -10.07 14.86 13.82
CA ASP A 402 -8.98 15.68 14.40
C ASP A 402 -7.61 15.05 14.09
N THR A 403 -7.24 15.09 12.82
CA THR A 403 -5.98 14.57 12.28
C THR A 403 -5.74 15.12 10.86
N GLU A 404 -4.48 15.28 10.46
CA GLU A 404 -4.12 15.59 9.07
C GLU A 404 -4.35 14.40 8.11
N PHE A 405 -4.49 13.20 8.61
CA PHE A 405 -4.69 11.99 7.82
C PHE A 405 -6.16 11.74 7.47
N GLY A 406 -6.40 10.95 6.42
CA GLY A 406 -7.74 10.58 5.97
C GLY A 406 -7.73 9.34 5.07
N LEU A 407 -6.99 8.27 5.42
CA LEU A 407 -6.94 7.06 4.60
C LEU A 407 -8.11 6.12 4.91
N ALA A 408 -8.14 5.57 6.12
CA ALA A 408 -9.13 4.58 6.54
C ALA A 408 -9.77 4.95 7.88
N ALA A 409 -11.03 4.59 8.05
CA ALA A 409 -11.78 4.63 9.30
C ALA A 409 -12.63 3.38 9.45
N TYR A 410 -12.88 2.99 10.69
CA TYR A 410 -13.71 1.82 11.02
C TYR A 410 -14.72 2.20 12.10
N PHE A 411 -15.93 1.65 12.03
CA PHE A 411 -16.83 1.76 13.16
C PHE A 411 -17.83 0.60 13.24
N TYR A 412 -18.29 0.33 14.45
CA TYR A 412 -19.22 -0.75 14.78
C TYR A 412 -20.48 -0.18 15.40
N SER A 413 -21.63 -0.43 14.78
CA SER A 413 -22.97 -0.05 15.24
C SER A 413 -24.03 -0.90 14.55
N ARG A 414 -25.18 -1.13 15.21
CA ARG A 414 -26.35 -1.81 14.64
C ARG A 414 -27.43 -0.84 14.17
N ASP A 415 -27.34 0.45 14.50
CA ASP A 415 -28.27 1.48 14.08
C ASP A 415 -27.98 1.95 12.66
N ILE A 416 -28.81 1.59 11.70
CA ILE A 416 -28.65 1.94 10.29
C ILE A 416 -28.65 3.45 10.04
N GLY A 417 -29.40 4.23 10.83
CA GLY A 417 -29.41 5.69 10.73
C GLY A 417 -28.06 6.29 11.15
N ARG A 418 -27.48 5.77 12.25
CA ARG A 418 -26.14 6.13 12.68
C ARG A 418 -25.10 5.73 11.65
N VAL A 419 -25.22 4.53 11.07
CA VAL A 419 -24.29 4.05 10.05
C VAL A 419 -24.13 5.08 8.92
N TRP A 420 -25.23 5.60 8.39
CA TRP A 420 -25.18 6.61 7.34
C TRP A 420 -24.65 7.95 7.83
N ARG A 421 -25.14 8.47 8.95
CA ARG A 421 -24.70 9.77 9.48
C ARG A 421 -23.19 9.79 9.77
N VAL A 422 -22.67 8.73 10.38
CA VAL A 422 -21.25 8.63 10.74
C VAL A 422 -20.39 8.43 9.50
N ALA A 423 -20.77 7.52 8.59
CA ALA A 423 -19.99 7.24 7.39
C ALA A 423 -19.84 8.47 6.49
N GLU A 424 -20.90 9.31 6.36
CA GLU A 424 -20.86 10.54 5.53
C GLU A 424 -20.04 11.67 6.17
N GLN A 425 -19.93 11.70 7.50
CA GLN A 425 -19.22 12.77 8.22
C GLN A 425 -17.74 12.45 8.51
N LEU A 426 -17.33 11.19 8.38
CA LEU A 426 -15.94 10.80 8.52
C LEU A 426 -15.10 11.24 7.30
N GLU A 427 -14.07 12.04 7.53
CA GLU A 427 -13.19 12.60 6.49
C GLU A 427 -12.11 11.60 6.05
N TYR A 428 -12.54 10.45 5.52
CA TYR A 428 -11.67 9.34 5.12
C TYR A 428 -12.03 8.83 3.73
N GLY A 429 -11.03 8.38 2.99
CA GLY A 429 -11.25 7.80 1.67
C GLY A 429 -11.90 6.41 1.71
N ILE A 430 -11.75 5.69 2.83
CA ILE A 430 -12.29 4.34 3.02
C ILE A 430 -12.92 4.23 4.41
N VAL A 431 -14.16 3.75 4.48
CA VAL A 431 -14.86 3.53 5.75
C VAL A 431 -15.34 2.09 5.83
N GLY A 432 -14.86 1.36 6.83
CA GLY A 432 -15.33 0.02 7.19
C GLY A 432 -16.45 0.09 8.22
N VAL A 433 -17.59 -0.51 7.93
CA VAL A 433 -18.74 -0.60 8.84
C VAL A 433 -18.93 -2.04 9.28
N ASN A 434 -18.81 -2.29 10.57
CA ASN A 434 -18.85 -3.65 11.15
C ASN A 434 -17.83 -4.62 10.50
N GLU A 435 -16.68 -4.08 10.08
CA GLU A 435 -15.64 -4.81 9.34
C GLU A 435 -14.24 -4.31 9.74
N GLY A 436 -13.29 -5.21 9.89
CA GLY A 436 -11.90 -4.90 10.24
C GLY A 436 -10.92 -5.01 9.06
N ILE A 437 -11.33 -5.58 7.91
CA ILE A 437 -10.53 -5.69 6.69
C ILE A 437 -11.29 -5.06 5.52
N ILE A 438 -10.74 -3.97 4.97
CA ILE A 438 -11.42 -3.16 3.96
C ILE A 438 -10.70 -3.12 2.61
N SER A 439 -9.55 -3.75 2.51
CA SER A 439 -8.72 -3.70 1.30
C SER A 439 -9.08 -4.87 0.37
N ASN A 440 -9.54 -4.56 -0.84
CA ASN A 440 -9.73 -5.52 -1.93
C ASN A 440 -9.53 -4.82 -3.28
N GLU A 441 -9.37 -5.60 -4.35
CA GLU A 441 -9.09 -5.11 -5.70
C GLU A 441 -10.29 -4.46 -6.38
N MET A 442 -11.52 -4.81 -5.96
CA MET A 442 -12.77 -4.37 -6.61
C MET A 442 -13.22 -2.98 -6.15
N ALA A 443 -12.79 -2.57 -4.94
CA ALA A 443 -13.14 -1.29 -4.34
C ALA A 443 -12.01 -0.26 -4.48
N PRO A 444 -12.34 1.06 -4.57
CA PRO A 444 -11.33 2.10 -4.69
C PRO A 444 -10.59 2.28 -3.36
N PHE A 445 -9.30 2.00 -3.35
CA PHE A 445 -8.42 2.23 -2.22
C PHE A 445 -7.71 3.58 -2.37
N GLY A 446 -7.71 4.41 -1.34
CA GLY A 446 -6.99 5.69 -1.30
C GLY A 446 -7.55 6.66 -0.28
N GLY A 447 -6.73 7.65 0.07
CA GLY A 447 -7.04 8.63 1.10
C GLY A 447 -7.50 9.98 0.59
N VAL A 448 -7.78 10.84 1.57
CA VAL A 448 -7.99 12.29 1.43
C VAL A 448 -7.01 13.00 2.38
N LYS A 449 -7.01 14.33 2.40
CA LYS A 449 -6.10 15.14 3.22
C LYS A 449 -4.63 14.73 2.98
N GLU A 450 -3.82 14.63 4.02
CA GLU A 450 -2.40 14.29 3.91
C GLU A 450 -2.11 12.78 3.77
N SER A 451 -3.14 11.96 3.67
CA SER A 451 -3.00 10.55 3.27
C SER A 451 -2.82 10.37 1.76
N GLY A 452 -2.89 11.45 0.99
CA GLY A 452 -2.54 11.47 -0.42
C GLY A 452 -3.71 11.67 -1.37
N GLY A 453 -3.54 11.24 -2.63
CA GLY A 453 -4.50 11.44 -3.71
C GLY A 453 -4.34 10.40 -4.81
N GLY A 454 -5.41 10.16 -5.54
CA GLY A 454 -5.56 9.05 -6.46
C GLY A 454 -6.34 7.90 -5.83
N ARG A 455 -6.63 6.88 -6.62
CA ARG A 455 -7.26 5.64 -6.14
C ARG A 455 -6.59 4.43 -6.79
N GLU A 456 -6.40 3.38 -6.00
CA GLU A 456 -5.89 2.09 -6.47
C GLU A 456 -7.01 1.04 -6.45
N GLY A 457 -6.98 0.08 -7.36
CA GLY A 457 -8.07 -0.89 -7.50
C GLY A 457 -9.33 -0.30 -8.15
N SER A 458 -10.35 -1.13 -8.27
CA SER A 458 -11.61 -0.82 -8.93
C SER A 458 -11.45 -0.29 -10.38
N LYS A 459 -12.54 0.15 -10.98
CA LYS A 459 -12.48 0.86 -12.29
C LYS A 459 -11.77 2.22 -12.18
N TYR A 460 -11.82 2.87 -11.00
CA TYR A 460 -11.23 4.19 -10.78
C TYR A 460 -9.69 4.16 -10.81
N GLY A 461 -9.08 3.06 -10.38
CA GLY A 461 -7.62 2.92 -10.38
C GLY A 461 -6.99 2.96 -11.78
N LEU A 462 -7.77 2.71 -12.83
CA LEU A 462 -7.28 2.78 -14.21
C LEU A 462 -7.22 4.22 -14.73
N ASP A 463 -8.11 5.11 -14.27
CA ASP A 463 -8.19 6.49 -14.74
C ASP A 463 -6.91 7.30 -14.43
N ASP A 464 -6.22 6.97 -13.36
CA ASP A 464 -4.94 7.58 -12.98
C ASP A 464 -3.79 7.32 -13.99
N TYR A 465 -3.94 6.33 -14.87
CA TYR A 465 -2.95 5.93 -15.88
C TYR A 465 -3.35 6.30 -17.31
N LEU A 466 -4.46 7.07 -17.45
CA LEU A 466 -5.05 7.43 -18.72
C LEU A 466 -5.14 8.97 -18.88
N GLU A 467 -4.90 9.43 -20.10
CA GLU A 467 -5.15 10.80 -20.55
C GLU A 467 -6.40 10.88 -21.40
N ILE A 468 -7.23 11.87 -21.15
CA ILE A 468 -8.42 12.15 -21.92
C ILE A 468 -8.02 13.04 -23.11
N LYS A 469 -8.36 12.59 -24.34
CA LYS A 469 -8.14 13.37 -25.56
C LYS A 469 -9.46 13.62 -26.26
N TYR A 470 -9.78 14.89 -26.46
CA TYR A 470 -10.90 15.35 -27.27
C TYR A 470 -10.51 15.46 -28.75
N ILE A 471 -11.33 14.92 -29.62
CA ILE A 471 -11.18 15.00 -31.08
C ILE A 471 -12.44 15.66 -31.67
N CYS A 472 -12.28 16.78 -32.36
CA CYS A 472 -13.33 17.45 -33.12
C CYS A 472 -13.08 17.25 -34.61
N MET A 473 -13.99 16.56 -35.28
CA MET A 473 -13.97 16.39 -36.73
C MET A 473 -14.98 17.33 -37.34
N GLY A 474 -14.54 18.21 -38.24
CA GLY A 474 -15.39 19.13 -38.97
C GLY A 474 -15.56 18.76 -40.45
N GLY A 475 -16.52 19.37 -41.15
CA GLY A 475 -16.76 19.23 -42.56
C GLY A 475 -17.32 17.86 -42.97
N ILE A 476 -18.01 17.16 -42.08
CA ILE A 476 -18.52 15.79 -42.28
C ILE A 476 -19.79 15.77 -43.15
N ASP A 477 -20.43 16.89 -43.32
CA ASP A 477 -21.65 17.06 -44.09
C ASP A 477 -21.39 17.47 -45.56
N LYS A 478 -20.12 17.51 -46.01
CA LYS A 478 -19.70 17.91 -47.37
C LYS A 478 -19.30 16.70 -48.18
#